data_5ac3a230202a4221f0a0ecc423eb6bf5
#
_entry.id   5ac3a230202a4221f0a0ecc423eb6bf5
#
_cell.length_a   1.000
_cell.length_b   1.000
_cell.length_c   1.000
_cell.angle_alpha   90.00
_cell.angle_beta   90.00
_cell.angle_gamma   90.00
#
_symmetry.space_group_name_H-M   'P 1'
#
loop_
_entity.id
_entity.type
_entity.pdbx_description
1 polymer ?
#
loop_
_entity_poly.entity_id
_entity_poly.type
_entity_poly.pdbx_seq_one_letter_code
_entity_poly.pdbx_strand_id
1 'polypeptide(L)' 'MINKILLSILVRKIRDDELKLEDVKSEEYKIEAKKILEQL' A
#
# COMPACT_ATOMS: atom_id res chain seq x y z
N MET A 1 14.18 3.28 1.71
CA MET A 1 14.07 1.83 1.44
C MET A 1 12.70 1.32 1.82
N ILE A 2 12.10 0.53 0.94
CA ILE A 2 10.78 -0.03 1.19
C ILE A 2 10.90 -1.40 1.83
N ASN A 3 10.22 -1.59 2.94
CA ASN A 3 10.11 -2.89 3.57
C ASN A 3 8.94 -3.64 2.92
N LYS A 4 9.27 -4.73 2.22
CA LYS A 4 8.26 -5.49 1.49
C LYS A 4 7.19 -6.10 2.40
N ILE A 5 7.56 -6.43 3.62
CA ILE A 5 6.61 -7.00 4.58
C ILE A 5 5.58 -5.94 4.97
N LEU A 6 6.05 -4.74 5.30
CA LEU A 6 5.16 -3.62 5.61
C LEU A 6 4.31 -3.25 4.40
N LEU A 7 4.91 -3.26 3.22
CA LEU A 7 4.20 -2.95 2.00
C LEU A 7 3.05 -3.93 1.76
N SER A 8 3.29 -5.22 1.94
CA SER A 8 2.23 -6.21 1.74
C SER A 8 1.12 -6.06 2.78
N ILE A 9 1.46 -5.68 4.01
CA ILE A 9 0.45 -5.42 5.03
C ILE A 9 -0.40 -4.21 4.65
N LEU A 10 0.25 -3.15 4.15
CA LEU A 10 -0.46 -1.95 3.71
C LEU A 10 -1.40 -2.25 2.56
N VAL A 11 -0.92 -2.98 1.57
CA VAL A 11 -1.73 -3.36 0.41
C VAL A 11 -2.94 -4.16 0.86
N ARG A 12 -2.74 -5.10 1.76
CA ARG A 12 -3.84 -5.93 2.27
C ARG A 12 -4.89 -5.09 2.98
N LYS A 13 -4.46 -4.15 3.81
CA LYS A 13 -5.39 -3.27 4.53
C LYS A 13 -6.16 -2.36 3.58
N ILE A 14 -5.49 -1.83 2.58
CA ILE A 14 -6.13 -0.97 1.58
C ILE A 14 -7.14 -1.81 0.78
N ARG A 15 -6.76 -3.02 0.43
CA ARG A 15 -7.61 -3.92 -0.32
C ARG A 15 -8.88 -4.29 0.45
N ASP A 16 -8.75 -4.47 1.76
CA ASP A 16 -9.88 -4.81 2.63
C ASP A 16 -10.68 -3.58 3.08
N ASP A 17 -10.32 -2.42 2.57
CA ASP A 17 -10.99 -1.16 2.87
C ASP A 17 -10.81 -0.72 4.33
N GLU A 18 -9.80 -1.26 5.00
CA GLU A 18 -9.47 -0.87 6.37
C GLU A 18 -8.58 0.37 6.41
N LEU A 19 -7.89 0.64 5.30
CA LEU A 19 -6.98 1.76 5.19
C LEU A 19 -7.13 2.36 3.80
N LYS A 20 -7.08 3.67 3.73
CA LYS A 20 -7.14 4.36 2.44
C LYS A 20 -5.73 4.65 1.95
N LEU A 21 -5.56 4.63 0.63
CA LEU A 21 -4.27 4.92 0.02
C LEU A 21 -3.77 6.32 0.43
N GLU A 22 -4.67 7.27 0.52
CA GLU A 22 -4.35 8.63 0.93
C GLU A 22 -3.89 8.73 2.39
N ASP A 23 -4.20 7.74 3.20
CA ASP A 23 -3.77 7.68 4.60
C ASP A 23 -2.33 7.20 4.75
N VAL A 24 -1.74 6.69 3.68
CA VAL A 24 -0.34 6.26 3.68
C VAL A 24 0.55 7.49 3.68
N LYS A 25 1.32 7.65 4.75
CA LYS A 25 2.17 8.82 4.93
C LYS A 25 3.40 8.81 4.03
N SER A 26 3.92 7.65 3.71
CA SER A 26 5.08 7.51 2.86
C SER A 26 4.69 7.47 1.38
N GLU A 27 5.22 8.39 0.60
CA GLU A 27 4.93 8.41 -0.83
C GLU A 27 5.48 7.19 -1.55
N GLU A 28 6.62 6.68 -1.11
CA GLU A 28 7.20 5.49 -1.70
C GLU A 28 6.27 4.29 -1.55
N TYR A 29 5.76 4.08 -0.35
CA TYR A 29 4.81 3.00 -0.08
C TYR A 29 3.50 3.21 -0.82
N LYS A 30 3.07 4.47 -0.88
CA LYS A 30 1.84 4.83 -1.57
C LYS A 30 1.91 4.47 -3.05
N ILE A 31 3.00 4.83 -3.71
CA ILE A 31 3.20 4.55 -5.13
C ILE A 31 3.26 3.04 -5.37
N GLU A 32 4.04 2.34 -4.56
CA GLU A 32 4.18 0.89 -4.71
C GLU A 32 2.88 0.15 -4.45
N ALA A 33 2.16 0.55 -3.41
CA ALA A 33 0.87 -0.05 -3.09
C ALA A 33 -0.12 0.18 -4.24
N LYS A 34 -0.12 1.38 -4.81
CA LYS A 34 -0.99 1.69 -5.93
C LYS A 34 -0.69 0.80 -7.13
N LYS A 35 0.58 0.60 -7.44
CA LYS A 35 0.99 -0.28 -8.55
C LYS A 35 0.50 -1.71 -8.33
N ILE A 36 0.65 -2.22 -7.12
CA ILE A 36 0.24 -3.58 -6.81
C ILE A 36 -1.28 -3.72 -6.93
N LEU A 37 -2.02 -2.76 -6.41
CA LEU A 37 -3.46 -2.76 -6.47
C LEU A 37 -3.99 -2.68 -7.90
N GLU A 38 -3.30 -1.93 -8.75
CA GLU A 38 -3.67 -1.81 -10.16
C GLU A 38 -3.42 -3.11 -10.93
N GLN A 39 -2.48 -3.91 -10.46
CA GLN A 39 -2.15 -5.18 -11.12
C GLN A 39 -3.04 -6.34 -10.67
N LEU A 40 -3.81 -6.14 -9.63
CA LEU A 40 -4.76 -7.14 -9.19
C LEU A 40 -6.04 -7.03 -10.00
#